data_b0f27c0a64896ea1f2cc0dbb68f37508
#
_entry.id   b0f27c0a64896ea1f2cc0dbb68f37508
#
_cell.length_a   1.000
_cell.length_b   1.000
_cell.length_c   1.000
_cell.angle_alpha   90.00
_cell.angle_beta   90.00
_cell.angle_gamma   90.00
#
_symmetry.space_group_name_H-M   'P 1'
#
loop_
_entity.id
_entity.type
_entity.pdbx_description
1 polymer ?
#
loop_
_entity_poly.entity_id
_entity_poly.type
_entity_poly.pdbx_seq_one_letter_code
_entity_poly.pdbx_strand_id
1 'polypeptide(L)'
;MQSADPLVAILQKWVEVFMRRSMRNFIAYSREMGLSMSQLGAIFHIFRGRSSVTDIGEFLGVSSAASSQLLDQLVRQGLILRTEDPHDRRFKQIVLTDQGRKVIQESVAARMVWMEELAQTLSEDEREQVTIALNILIDKSIQLERQTEPV
;
A
#
# COMPACT_ATOMS: atom_id res chain seq x y z
N MET A 1 19.58 -18.33 -6.22
CA MET A 1 20.25 -18.87 -5.02
C MET A 1 19.15 -19.45 -4.14
N GLN A 2 18.98 -20.79 -4.13
CA GLN A 2 18.01 -21.43 -3.25
C GLN A 2 18.55 -21.35 -1.83
N SER A 3 17.75 -20.85 -0.89
CA SER A 3 18.10 -20.87 0.53
C SER A 3 18.28 -22.29 1.00
N ALA A 4 19.36 -22.58 1.73
CA ALA A 4 19.62 -23.90 2.32
C ALA A 4 18.66 -24.25 3.48
N ASP A 5 17.92 -23.25 3.99
CA ASP A 5 16.94 -23.40 5.06
C ASP A 5 15.54 -23.69 4.51
N PRO A 6 14.96 -24.88 4.81
CA PRO A 6 13.61 -25.24 4.38
C PRO A 6 12.54 -24.24 4.80
N LEU A 7 12.68 -23.59 5.96
CA LEU A 7 11.76 -22.58 6.44
C LEU A 7 11.76 -21.35 5.53
N VAL A 8 12.95 -20.90 5.11
CA VAL A 8 13.07 -19.74 4.19
C VAL A 8 12.41 -20.06 2.86
N ALA A 9 12.56 -21.28 2.34
CA ALA A 9 11.92 -21.68 1.10
C ALA A 9 10.39 -21.68 1.20
N ILE A 10 9.83 -22.14 2.31
CA ILE A 10 8.38 -22.10 2.57
C ILE A 10 7.88 -20.67 2.71
N LEU A 11 8.61 -19.81 3.43
CA LEU A 11 8.27 -18.40 3.57
C LEU A 11 8.27 -17.67 2.21
N GLN A 12 9.29 -17.92 1.37
CA GLN A 12 9.35 -17.36 0.02
C GLN A 12 8.15 -17.79 -0.82
N LYS A 13 7.79 -19.06 -0.79
CA LYS A 13 6.63 -19.58 -1.51
C LYS A 13 5.32 -18.95 -1.02
N TRP A 14 5.18 -18.79 0.30
CA TRP A 14 4.01 -18.13 0.87
C TRP A 14 3.91 -16.68 0.42
N VAL A 15 5.00 -15.93 0.50
CA VAL A 15 5.06 -14.53 0.02
C VAL A 15 4.69 -14.44 -1.45
N GLU A 16 5.16 -15.35 -2.30
CA GLU A 16 4.79 -15.38 -3.73
C GLU A 16 3.28 -15.59 -3.93
N VAL A 17 2.68 -16.54 -3.22
CA VAL A 17 1.22 -16.77 -3.27
C VAL A 17 0.45 -15.55 -2.78
N PHE A 18 0.88 -14.99 -1.64
CA PHE A 18 0.30 -13.80 -1.05
C PHE A 18 0.32 -12.60 -2.02
N MET A 19 1.50 -12.29 -2.57
CA MET A 19 1.67 -11.17 -3.49
C MET A 19 0.83 -11.34 -4.75
N ARG A 20 0.81 -12.53 -5.35
CA ARG A 20 0.02 -12.82 -6.55
C ARG A 20 -1.48 -12.63 -6.29
N ARG A 21 -2.01 -13.13 -5.18
CA ARG A 21 -3.43 -13.00 -4.81
C ARG A 21 -3.79 -11.54 -4.51
N SER A 22 -3.04 -10.90 -3.64
CA SER A 22 -3.26 -9.52 -3.22
C SER A 22 -3.13 -8.54 -4.39
N MET A 23 -2.14 -8.72 -5.28
CA MET A 23 -1.96 -7.86 -6.43
C MET A 23 -3.09 -8.02 -7.47
N ARG A 24 -3.56 -9.24 -7.68
CA ARG A 24 -4.70 -9.48 -8.58
C ARG A 24 -5.95 -8.72 -8.11
N ASN A 25 -6.28 -8.80 -6.83
CA ASN A 25 -7.43 -8.12 -6.26
C ASN A 25 -7.24 -6.59 -6.28
N PHE A 26 -6.04 -6.12 -6.01
CA PHE A 26 -5.70 -4.70 -6.09
C PHE A 26 -5.86 -4.13 -7.51
N ILE A 27 -5.40 -4.87 -8.53
CA ILE A 27 -5.56 -4.46 -9.93
C ILE A 27 -7.04 -4.46 -10.33
N ALA A 28 -7.83 -5.44 -9.87
CA ALA A 28 -9.27 -5.47 -10.11
C ALA A 28 -9.95 -4.24 -9.52
N TYR A 29 -9.69 -3.92 -8.25
CA TYR A 29 -10.17 -2.72 -7.57
C TYR A 29 -9.77 -1.43 -8.32
N SER A 30 -8.51 -1.32 -8.71
CA SER A 30 -7.98 -0.16 -9.46
C SER A 30 -8.78 0.09 -10.75
N ARG A 31 -9.08 -0.98 -11.50
CA ARG A 31 -9.88 -0.90 -12.73
C ARG A 31 -11.32 -0.50 -12.47
N GLU A 32 -11.94 -1.05 -11.44
CA GLU A 32 -13.31 -0.72 -11.02
C GLU A 32 -13.43 0.76 -10.65
N MET A 33 -12.44 1.30 -9.93
CA MET A 33 -12.38 2.71 -9.56
C MET A 33 -11.94 3.64 -10.69
N GLY A 34 -11.53 3.11 -11.84
CA GLY A 34 -11.01 3.90 -12.97
C GLY A 34 -9.70 4.62 -12.65
N LEU A 35 -8.88 4.06 -11.74
CA LEU A 35 -7.62 4.62 -11.30
C LEU A 35 -6.44 3.87 -11.90
N SER A 36 -5.46 4.60 -12.42
CA SER A 36 -4.18 4.01 -12.83
C SER A 36 -3.32 3.65 -11.61
N MET A 37 -2.34 2.77 -11.81
CA MET A 37 -1.37 2.42 -10.76
C MET A 37 -0.57 3.62 -10.28
N SER A 38 -0.24 4.55 -11.19
CA SER A 38 0.46 5.80 -10.83
C SER A 38 -0.42 6.72 -9.99
N GLN A 39 -1.72 6.82 -10.29
CA GLN A 39 -2.67 7.58 -9.49
C GLN A 39 -2.83 7.00 -8.09
N LEU A 40 -2.96 5.67 -7.96
CA LEU A 40 -2.96 5.01 -6.65
C LEU A 40 -1.64 5.22 -5.91
N GLY A 41 -0.51 5.10 -6.60
CA GLY A 41 0.81 5.40 -6.02
C GLY A 41 0.89 6.81 -5.45
N ALA A 42 0.41 7.82 -6.18
CA ALA A 42 0.35 9.20 -5.71
C ALA A 42 -0.55 9.35 -4.47
N ILE A 43 -1.74 8.74 -4.48
CA ILE A 43 -2.67 8.76 -3.35
C ILE A 43 -2.02 8.16 -2.10
N PHE A 44 -1.35 7.00 -2.23
CA PHE A 44 -0.62 6.38 -1.12
C PHE A 44 0.56 7.22 -0.62
N HIS A 45 1.28 7.88 -1.53
CA HIS A 45 2.38 8.78 -1.16
C HIS A 45 1.86 9.98 -0.36
N ILE A 46 0.78 10.63 -0.82
CA ILE A 46 0.14 11.75 -0.12
C ILE A 46 -0.38 11.32 1.26
N PHE A 47 -0.88 10.09 1.40
CA PHE A 47 -1.36 9.56 2.68
C PHE A 47 -0.27 9.45 3.73
N ARG A 48 0.97 9.15 3.32
CA ARG A 48 2.11 9.00 4.24
C ARG A 48 2.62 10.32 4.81
N GLY A 49 2.25 11.45 4.21
CA GLY A 49 2.68 12.75 4.72
C GLY A 49 2.51 13.90 3.73
N ARG A 50 3.10 15.03 4.10
CA ARG A 50 3.09 16.23 3.27
C ARG A 50 3.79 15.96 1.95
N SER A 51 3.16 16.35 0.85
CA SER A 51 3.69 16.12 -0.48
C SER A 51 3.50 17.37 -1.35
N SER A 52 4.53 17.70 -2.09
CA SER A 52 4.48 18.68 -3.19
C SER A 52 4.35 17.97 -4.54
N VAL A 53 4.12 18.74 -5.61
CA VAL A 53 4.11 18.21 -6.98
C VAL A 53 5.46 17.56 -7.33
N THR A 54 6.55 18.17 -6.87
CA THR A 54 7.92 17.68 -7.12
C THR A 54 8.16 16.35 -6.40
N ASP A 55 7.81 16.26 -5.12
CA ASP A 55 7.99 15.03 -4.33
C ASP A 55 7.24 13.84 -4.96
N ILE A 56 6.03 14.09 -5.46
CA ILE A 56 5.24 13.05 -6.13
C ILE A 56 5.85 12.68 -7.48
N GLY A 57 6.38 13.66 -8.24
CA GLY A 57 7.10 13.40 -9.49
C GLY A 57 8.34 12.54 -9.29
N GLU A 58 9.15 12.85 -8.29
CA GLU A 58 10.34 12.07 -7.91
C GLU A 58 9.96 10.66 -7.46
N PHE A 59 8.96 10.53 -6.58
CA PHE A 59 8.46 9.23 -6.12
C PHE A 59 7.99 8.34 -7.27
N LEU A 60 7.27 8.92 -8.24
CA LEU A 60 6.75 8.17 -9.40
C LEU A 60 7.76 7.98 -10.53
N GLY A 61 8.91 8.67 -10.47
CA GLY A 61 9.89 8.65 -11.55
C GLY A 61 9.41 9.34 -12.83
N VAL A 62 8.56 10.38 -12.71
CA VAL A 62 7.98 11.10 -13.84
C VAL A 62 8.39 12.59 -13.83
N SER A 63 8.25 13.27 -14.98
CA SER A 63 8.50 14.70 -15.06
C SER A 63 7.50 15.51 -14.23
N SER A 64 7.89 16.72 -13.81
CA SER A 64 7.00 17.64 -13.07
C SER A 64 5.71 17.96 -13.85
N ALA A 65 5.79 18.05 -15.19
CA ALA A 65 4.63 18.26 -16.05
C ALA A 65 3.66 17.04 -15.97
N ALA A 66 4.19 15.81 -16.07
CA ALA A 66 3.40 14.59 -15.96
C ALA A 66 2.78 14.44 -14.56
N SER A 67 3.56 14.74 -13.50
CA SER A 67 3.07 14.76 -12.12
C SER A 67 1.93 15.77 -11.94
N SER A 68 2.08 16.98 -12.49
CA SER A 68 1.02 18.01 -12.43
C SER A 68 -0.25 17.56 -13.12
N GLN A 69 -0.16 16.95 -14.32
CA GLN A 69 -1.32 16.43 -15.05
C GLN A 69 -2.03 15.31 -14.29
N LEU A 70 -1.26 14.38 -13.69
CA LEU A 70 -1.80 13.30 -12.86
C LEU A 70 -2.55 13.87 -11.66
N LEU A 71 -1.97 14.83 -10.97
CA LEU A 71 -2.59 15.48 -9.81
C LEU A 71 -3.84 16.28 -10.19
N ASP A 72 -3.85 16.95 -11.35
CA ASP A 72 -5.03 17.64 -11.86
C ASP A 72 -6.20 16.67 -12.14
N GLN A 73 -5.89 15.44 -12.59
CA GLN A 73 -6.90 14.41 -12.74
C GLN A 73 -7.47 13.97 -11.39
N LEU A 74 -6.60 13.76 -10.38
CA LEU A 74 -7.04 13.40 -9.03
C LEU A 74 -7.88 14.51 -8.37
N VAL A 75 -7.56 15.79 -8.60
CA VAL A 75 -8.38 16.91 -8.16
C VAL A 75 -9.75 16.88 -8.82
N ARG A 76 -9.81 16.68 -10.15
CA ARG A 76 -11.10 16.55 -10.88
C ARG A 76 -11.94 15.36 -10.42
N GLN A 77 -11.31 14.30 -9.98
CA GLN A 77 -11.97 13.13 -9.39
C GLN A 77 -12.39 13.36 -7.92
N GLY A 78 -12.04 14.49 -7.33
CA GLY A 78 -12.36 14.82 -5.94
C GLY A 78 -11.58 14.02 -4.90
N LEU A 79 -10.45 13.39 -5.29
CA LEU A 79 -9.66 12.53 -4.40
C LEU A 79 -8.60 13.30 -3.61
N ILE A 80 -8.14 14.42 -4.14
CA ILE A 80 -7.16 15.30 -3.51
C ILE A 80 -7.59 16.75 -3.62
N LEU A 81 -7.03 17.60 -2.74
CA LEU A 81 -7.14 19.05 -2.79
C LEU A 81 -5.76 19.68 -2.78
N ARG A 82 -5.63 20.82 -3.43
CA ARG A 82 -4.47 21.72 -3.29
C ARG A 82 -4.81 22.79 -2.27
N THR A 83 -4.08 22.84 -1.17
CA THR A 83 -4.23 23.81 -0.10
C THR A 83 -2.97 24.67 0.02
N GLU A 84 -3.08 25.82 0.67
CA GLU A 84 -1.91 26.58 1.08
C GLU A 84 -1.27 25.92 2.30
N ASP A 85 0.08 25.89 2.36
CA ASP A 85 0.77 25.43 3.55
C ASP A 85 0.47 26.41 4.71
N PRO A 86 0.03 25.92 5.88
CA PRO A 86 -0.30 26.77 7.01
C PRO A 86 0.89 27.57 7.57
N HIS A 87 2.13 27.15 7.27
CA HIS A 87 3.34 27.82 7.74
C HIS A 87 3.97 28.73 6.68
N ASP A 88 3.78 28.44 5.37
CA ASP A 88 4.22 29.30 4.28
C ASP A 88 3.24 29.23 3.09
N ARG A 89 2.42 30.27 2.95
CA ARG A 89 1.39 30.37 1.90
C ARG A 89 1.95 30.37 0.47
N ARG A 90 3.28 30.49 0.29
CA ARG A 90 3.94 30.41 -1.01
C ARG A 90 4.02 28.97 -1.52
N PHE A 91 3.92 27.99 -0.63
CA PHE A 91 3.92 26.59 -0.97
C PHE A 91 2.50 26.02 -0.99
N LYS A 92 2.18 25.34 -2.09
CA LYS A 92 0.92 24.60 -2.19
C LYS A 92 1.15 23.16 -1.72
N GLN A 93 0.39 22.79 -0.71
CA GLN A 93 0.37 21.43 -0.18
C GLN A 93 -0.75 20.63 -0.85
N ILE A 94 -0.50 19.34 -1.08
CA ILE A 94 -1.48 18.40 -1.61
C ILE A 94 -1.96 17.51 -0.46
N VAL A 95 -3.26 17.44 -0.28
CA VAL A 95 -3.90 16.67 0.79
C VAL A 95 -5.01 15.78 0.24
N LEU A 96 -5.24 14.66 0.89
CA LEU A 96 -6.37 13.76 0.55
C LEU A 96 -7.69 14.36 1.04
N THR A 97 -8.72 14.22 0.22
CA THR A 97 -10.12 14.36 0.64
C THR A 97 -10.56 13.13 1.44
N ASP A 98 -11.75 13.17 2.03
CA ASP A 98 -12.35 11.98 2.67
C ASP A 98 -12.55 10.84 1.65
N GLN A 99 -12.93 11.19 0.41
CA GLN A 99 -13.05 10.23 -0.68
C GLN A 99 -11.68 9.63 -1.04
N GLY A 100 -10.60 10.42 -1.08
CA GLY A 100 -9.24 9.92 -1.29
C GLY A 100 -8.78 8.97 -0.17
N ARG A 101 -9.12 9.27 1.08
CA ARG A 101 -8.85 8.36 2.22
C ARG A 101 -9.63 7.05 2.10
N LYS A 102 -10.89 7.13 1.68
CA LYS A 102 -11.74 5.97 1.45
C LYS A 102 -11.15 5.05 0.38
N VAL A 103 -10.64 5.60 -0.72
CA VAL A 103 -9.94 4.82 -1.77
C VAL A 103 -8.78 4.02 -1.20
N ILE A 104 -7.99 4.59 -0.27
CA ILE A 104 -6.91 3.85 0.38
C ILE A 104 -7.46 2.69 1.21
N GLN A 105 -8.43 2.95 2.07
CA GLN A 105 -9.02 1.93 2.93
C GLN A 105 -9.59 0.77 2.11
N GLU A 106 -10.36 1.07 1.07
CA GLU A 106 -10.95 0.07 0.18
C GLU A 106 -9.89 -0.69 -0.64
N SER A 107 -8.84 -0.02 -1.09
CA SER A 107 -7.74 -0.68 -1.80
C SER A 107 -6.96 -1.66 -0.92
N VAL A 108 -6.79 -1.33 0.36
CA VAL A 108 -6.19 -2.24 1.35
C VAL A 108 -7.12 -3.40 1.62
N ALA A 109 -8.41 -3.14 1.86
CA ALA A 109 -9.41 -4.18 2.07
C ALA A 109 -9.49 -5.14 0.88
N ALA A 110 -9.53 -4.62 -0.34
CA ALA A 110 -9.56 -5.43 -1.57
C ALA A 110 -8.37 -6.40 -1.68
N ARG A 111 -7.19 -5.99 -1.22
CA ARG A 111 -6.01 -6.88 -1.19
C ARG A 111 -6.17 -8.06 -0.24
N MET A 112 -6.98 -7.91 0.80
CA MET A 112 -7.10 -8.86 1.91
C MET A 112 -8.33 -9.78 1.83
N VAL A 113 -9.32 -9.47 0.99
CA VAL A 113 -10.55 -10.26 0.85
C VAL A 113 -10.31 -11.76 0.71
N TRP A 114 -9.31 -12.16 -0.09
CA TRP A 114 -8.99 -13.57 -0.31
C TRP A 114 -8.47 -14.29 0.95
N MET A 115 -8.01 -13.56 1.98
CA MET A 115 -7.59 -14.17 3.25
C MET A 115 -8.77 -14.68 4.05
N GLU A 116 -9.93 -14.01 3.97
CA GLU A 116 -11.17 -14.49 4.59
C GLU A 116 -11.61 -15.80 3.94
N GLU A 117 -11.56 -15.88 2.60
CA GLU A 117 -11.84 -17.11 1.87
C GLU A 117 -10.87 -18.23 2.27
N LEU A 118 -9.56 -17.93 2.32
CA LEU A 118 -8.54 -18.88 2.75
C LEU A 118 -8.80 -19.37 4.17
N ALA A 119 -9.08 -18.46 5.10
CA ALA A 119 -9.36 -18.82 6.49
C ALA A 119 -10.56 -19.76 6.63
N GLN A 120 -11.57 -19.63 5.77
CA GLN A 120 -12.74 -20.52 5.77
C GLN A 120 -12.42 -21.95 5.29
N THR A 121 -11.32 -22.14 4.56
CA THR A 121 -10.90 -23.48 4.11
C THR A 121 -10.13 -24.28 5.15
N LEU A 122 -9.64 -23.62 6.21
CA LEU A 122 -8.86 -24.26 7.27
C LEU A 122 -9.76 -24.91 8.31
N SER A 123 -9.41 -26.11 8.77
CA SER A 123 -9.97 -26.73 9.96
C SER A 123 -9.63 -25.93 11.23
N GLU A 124 -10.28 -26.23 12.34
CA GLU A 124 -9.99 -25.58 13.63
C GLU A 124 -8.54 -25.82 14.07
N ASP A 125 -8.04 -27.02 13.96
CA ASP A 125 -6.65 -27.35 14.30
C ASP A 125 -5.65 -26.62 13.41
N GLU A 126 -5.89 -26.52 12.09
CA GLU A 126 -5.04 -25.78 11.15
C GLU A 126 -5.06 -24.29 11.44
N ARG A 127 -6.23 -23.73 11.80
CA ARG A 127 -6.34 -22.31 12.19
C ARG A 127 -5.49 -22.02 13.43
N GLU A 128 -5.54 -22.86 14.44
CA GLU A 128 -4.74 -22.71 15.66
C GLU A 128 -3.25 -22.74 15.35
N GLN A 129 -2.79 -23.76 14.60
CA GLN A 129 -1.37 -23.91 14.23
C GLN A 129 -0.87 -22.74 13.41
N VAL A 130 -1.63 -22.30 12.40
CA VAL A 130 -1.27 -21.15 11.55
C VAL A 130 -1.26 -19.86 12.36
N THR A 131 -2.21 -19.66 13.25
CA THR A 131 -2.26 -18.48 14.13
C THR A 131 -1.04 -18.39 15.02
N ILE A 132 -0.65 -19.51 15.68
CA ILE A 132 0.54 -19.56 16.52
C ILE A 132 1.80 -19.27 15.70
N ALA A 133 1.96 -19.91 14.54
CA ALA A 133 3.13 -19.74 13.68
C ALA A 133 3.25 -18.29 13.17
N LEU A 134 2.15 -17.68 12.73
CA LEU A 134 2.14 -16.31 12.23
C LEU A 134 2.46 -15.30 13.35
N ASN A 135 1.93 -15.49 14.55
CA ASN A 135 2.26 -14.62 15.69
C ASN A 135 3.76 -14.65 16.01
N ILE A 136 4.38 -15.82 16.00
CA ILE A 136 5.84 -15.94 16.17
C ILE A 136 6.59 -15.15 15.09
N LEU A 137 6.18 -15.27 13.82
CA LEU A 137 6.82 -14.56 12.71
C LEU A 137 6.65 -13.04 12.83
N ILE A 138 5.46 -12.59 13.19
CA ILE A 138 5.15 -11.17 13.38
C ILE A 138 6.02 -10.58 14.49
N ASP A 139 6.05 -11.22 15.66
CA ASP A 139 6.83 -10.75 16.80
C ASP A 139 8.34 -10.68 16.48
N LYS A 140 8.86 -11.70 15.79
CA LYS A 140 10.28 -11.72 15.41
C LYS A 140 10.60 -10.67 14.35
N SER A 141 9.71 -10.44 13.40
CA SER A 141 9.89 -9.39 12.38
C SER A 141 9.91 -7.99 13.00
N ILE A 142 8.99 -7.70 13.92
CA ILE A 142 8.96 -6.43 14.64
C ILE A 142 10.25 -6.22 15.48
N GLN A 143 10.77 -7.29 16.10
CA GLN A 143 12.03 -7.22 16.85
C GLN A 143 13.22 -6.90 15.93
N LEU A 144 13.28 -7.48 14.74
CA LEU A 144 14.31 -7.20 13.74
C LEU A 144 14.25 -5.75 13.23
N GLU A 145 13.06 -5.24 12.94
CA GLU A 145 12.88 -3.84 12.50
C GLU A 145 13.43 -2.85 13.53
N ARG A 146 13.10 -3.05 14.81
CA ARG A 146 13.60 -2.19 15.91
C ARG A 146 15.13 -2.21 16.09
N GLN A 147 15.80 -3.28 15.68
CA GLN A 147 17.24 -3.40 15.72
C GLN A 147 17.95 -2.74 14.54
N THR A 148 17.21 -2.48 13.45
CA THR A 148 17.75 -1.97 12.19
C THR A 148 17.53 -0.46 12.02
N GLU A 149 16.69 0.17 12.86
CA GLU A 149 16.54 1.62 12.87
C GLU A 149 17.81 2.26 13.48
N PRO A 150 18.57 3.07 12.72
CA PRO A 150 19.69 3.80 13.27
C PRO A 150 19.17 4.87 14.25
N VAL A 151 19.80 4.95 15.41
CA VAL A 151 19.62 5.99 16.46
C VAL A 151 19.94 7.36 15.89
#